data_a30e896be474b6a990f4bdc053438008
#
_entry.id   a30e896be474b6a990f4bdc053438008
#
_cell.length_a   1.000
_cell.length_b   1.000
_cell.length_c   1.000
_cell.angle_alpha   90.00
_cell.angle_beta   90.00
_cell.angle_gamma   90.00
#
_symmetry.space_group_name_H-M   'P 1'
#
loop_
_entity.id
_entity.type
_entity.pdbx_description
1 polymer ?
#
loop_
_entity_poly.entity_id
_entity_poly.type
_entity_poly.pdbx_seq_one_letter_code
_entity_poly.pdbx_strand_id
1 'polypeptide(L)'
;MTDSAEPRFGRILLKLSGEALMGSLEFGTDGAEVDRIAKQVAAVRERGVEVAIVVGAGNIYRGLDGAASGMDRATGDYMGMLATVLNALTLQDALERLDQHTRVMSAIEVQEVAEPYIRRRAMRHLEKGRIVIFAAGTGNPFFTTDTAAALRALEIHAAAILMAKNGVEGVFDSDPATNPEAKFIPAITHKEAIERGLKVMDSTALSLCMDNDLPIYVFNMGDEGNIDRIVCGEKVGTLVSSSPAD
;
A
#
# COMPACT_ATOMS: atom_id res chain seq x y z
N MET A 1 11.80 21.10 20.73
CA MET A 1 11.49 21.46 19.33
C MET A 1 12.37 20.55 18.51
N THR A 2 11.86 19.42 18.06
CA THR A 2 12.57 18.50 17.16
C THR A 2 12.62 19.19 15.80
N ASP A 3 13.84 19.38 15.31
CA ASP A 3 14.14 19.87 13.98
C ASP A 3 13.42 18.94 12.97
N SER A 4 12.27 19.37 12.48
CA SER A 4 11.45 18.54 11.60
C SER A 4 12.09 18.59 10.22
N ALA A 5 12.85 17.54 9.88
CA ALA A 5 13.42 17.36 8.54
C ALA A 5 12.32 17.60 7.47
N GLU A 6 12.65 18.35 6.43
CA GLU A 6 11.74 18.59 5.32
C GLU A 6 11.43 17.25 4.60
N PRO A 7 10.16 17.02 4.16
CA PRO A 7 9.83 15.81 3.44
C PRO A 7 10.65 15.68 2.14
N ARG A 8 11.24 14.50 1.92
CA ARG A 8 11.95 14.16 0.68
C ARG A 8 10.99 13.98 -0.50
N PHE A 9 9.75 13.58 -0.23
CA PHE A 9 8.76 13.24 -1.24
C PHE A 9 7.58 14.21 -1.19
N GLY A 10 7.22 14.79 -2.34
CA GLY A 10 6.03 15.63 -2.46
C GLY A 10 4.73 14.80 -2.56
N ARG A 11 4.81 13.57 -3.12
CA ARG A 11 3.67 12.67 -3.29
C ARG A 11 4.12 11.21 -3.15
N ILE A 12 3.38 10.43 -2.36
CA ILE A 12 3.63 9.01 -2.14
C ILE A 12 2.37 8.18 -2.38
N LEU A 13 2.57 6.90 -2.68
CA LEU A 13 1.52 5.89 -2.59
C LEU A 13 1.85 4.90 -1.48
N LEU A 14 0.99 4.83 -0.47
CA LEU A 14 1.07 3.85 0.61
C LEU A 14 0.25 2.60 0.22
N LYS A 15 0.90 1.44 0.17
CA LYS A 15 0.21 0.16 -0.03
C LYS A 15 0.09 -0.58 1.30
N LEU A 16 -1.13 -0.87 1.69
CA LEU A 16 -1.49 -1.62 2.89
C LEU A 16 -2.01 -3.01 2.52
N SER A 17 -1.62 -4.03 3.25
CA SER A 17 -2.35 -5.31 3.22
C SER A 17 -3.66 -5.16 4.00
N GLY A 18 -4.71 -5.90 3.62
CA GLY A 18 -5.93 -5.95 4.43
C GLY A 18 -5.65 -6.45 5.87
N GLU A 19 -4.71 -7.36 6.01
CA GLU A 19 -4.27 -7.90 7.31
C GLU A 19 -3.72 -6.84 8.26
N ALA A 20 -3.18 -5.72 7.74
CA ALA A 20 -2.75 -4.61 8.57
C ALA A 20 -3.90 -3.92 9.31
N LEU A 21 -5.14 -4.08 8.83
CA LEU A 21 -6.34 -3.53 9.46
C LEU A 21 -6.98 -4.48 10.48
N MET A 22 -6.46 -5.68 10.60
CA MET A 22 -7.08 -6.77 11.36
C MET A 22 -6.59 -6.81 12.83
N GLY A 23 -5.42 -6.24 13.11
CA GLY A 23 -4.81 -6.32 14.43
C GLY A 23 -4.63 -7.78 14.88
N SER A 24 -5.13 -8.10 16.06
CA SER A 24 -5.12 -9.46 16.61
C SER A 24 -6.33 -10.31 16.23
N LEU A 25 -7.26 -9.78 15.45
CA LEU A 25 -8.45 -10.51 15.00
C LEU A 25 -8.09 -11.51 13.91
N GLU A 26 -8.88 -12.57 13.80
CA GLU A 26 -8.75 -13.57 12.73
C GLU A 26 -9.44 -13.13 11.42
N PHE A 27 -10.36 -12.15 11.52
CA PHE A 27 -11.19 -11.68 10.40
C PHE A 27 -11.69 -10.25 10.65
N GLY A 28 -11.87 -9.49 9.56
CA GLY A 28 -12.47 -8.16 9.59
C GLY A 28 -11.45 -7.06 9.91
N THR A 29 -11.90 -6.00 10.59
CA THR A 29 -11.08 -4.83 10.92
C THR A 29 -11.10 -4.55 12.42
N ASP A 30 -9.94 -4.28 12.99
CA ASP A 30 -9.77 -3.80 14.36
C ASP A 30 -9.77 -2.27 14.37
N GLY A 31 -10.72 -1.67 15.08
CA GLY A 31 -10.85 -0.20 15.13
C GLY A 31 -9.61 0.50 15.68
N ALA A 32 -8.90 -0.11 16.65
CA ALA A 32 -7.69 0.49 17.21
C ALA A 32 -6.54 0.49 16.18
N GLU A 33 -6.39 -0.58 15.40
CA GLU A 33 -5.39 -0.66 14.32
C GLU A 33 -5.71 0.31 13.19
N VAL A 34 -6.98 0.41 12.79
CA VAL A 34 -7.44 1.37 11.79
C VAL A 34 -7.13 2.81 12.24
N ASP A 35 -7.44 3.16 13.49
CA ASP A 35 -7.17 4.48 14.06
C ASP A 35 -5.65 4.75 14.15
N ARG A 36 -4.84 3.74 14.51
CA ARG A 36 -3.37 3.84 14.54
C ARG A 36 -2.79 4.15 13.16
N ILE A 37 -3.26 3.44 12.13
CA ILE A 37 -2.85 3.67 10.73
C ILE A 37 -3.29 5.06 10.27
N ALA A 38 -4.53 5.45 10.54
CA ALA A 38 -5.06 6.75 10.18
C ALA A 38 -4.25 7.91 10.79
N LYS A 39 -3.83 7.80 12.06
CA LYS A 39 -2.95 8.78 12.72
C LYS A 39 -1.60 8.92 12.04
N GLN A 40 -0.96 7.82 11.65
CA GLN A 40 0.33 7.86 10.93
C GLN A 40 0.19 8.51 9.55
N VAL A 41 -0.89 8.21 8.82
CA VAL A 41 -1.19 8.83 7.53
C VAL A 41 -1.48 10.33 7.68
N ALA A 42 -2.26 10.71 8.68
CA ALA A 42 -2.56 12.11 8.98
C ALA A 42 -1.29 12.93 9.28
N ALA A 43 -0.39 12.39 10.09
CA ALA A 43 0.89 13.05 10.43
C ALA A 43 1.75 13.33 9.18
N VAL A 44 1.83 12.39 8.24
CA VAL A 44 2.54 12.59 6.96
C VAL A 44 1.84 13.63 6.09
N ARG A 45 0.51 13.62 6.06
CA ARG A 45 -0.28 14.59 5.32
C ARG A 45 -0.10 16.02 5.88
N GLU A 46 -0.02 16.18 7.19
CA GLU A 46 0.22 17.47 7.87
C GLU A 46 1.59 18.08 7.55
N ARG A 47 2.58 17.25 7.16
CA ARG A 47 3.86 17.73 6.62
C ARG A 47 3.76 18.30 5.20
N GLY A 48 2.58 18.30 4.57
CA GLY A 48 2.36 18.79 3.22
C GLY A 48 2.57 17.73 2.12
N VAL A 49 2.81 16.47 2.46
CA VAL A 49 2.95 15.38 1.49
C VAL A 49 1.57 14.97 0.97
N GLU A 50 1.44 14.82 -0.33
CA GLU A 50 0.25 14.27 -0.96
C GLU A 50 0.24 12.74 -0.82
N VAL A 51 -0.80 12.19 -0.19
CA VAL A 51 -0.89 10.76 0.15
C VAL A 51 -1.99 10.09 -0.64
N ALA A 52 -1.62 9.07 -1.40
CA ALA A 52 -2.55 8.09 -1.97
C ALA A 52 -2.39 6.74 -1.26
N ILE A 53 -3.47 5.97 -1.15
CA ILE A 53 -3.48 4.67 -0.48
C ILE A 53 -4.08 3.62 -1.42
N VAL A 54 -3.46 2.44 -1.47
CA VAL A 54 -4.07 1.21 -2.00
C VAL A 54 -4.16 0.22 -0.85
N VAL A 55 -5.34 -0.33 -0.61
CA VAL A 55 -5.56 -1.30 0.46
C VAL A 55 -5.98 -2.65 -0.10
N GLY A 56 -5.39 -3.73 0.42
CA GLY A 56 -5.80 -5.11 0.14
C GLY A 56 -7.04 -5.54 0.94
N ALA A 57 -7.47 -6.78 0.75
CA ALA A 57 -8.67 -7.34 1.37
C ALA A 57 -8.46 -8.69 2.06
N GLY A 58 -7.21 -9.10 2.31
CA GLY A 58 -6.90 -10.41 2.89
C GLY A 58 -7.50 -10.67 4.28
N ASN A 59 -7.92 -9.62 4.99
CA ASN A 59 -8.64 -9.68 6.26
C ASN A 59 -10.14 -10.02 6.12
N ILE A 60 -10.71 -9.85 4.91
CA ILE A 60 -12.15 -10.07 4.65
C ILE A 60 -12.34 -11.22 3.67
N TYR A 61 -11.57 -11.24 2.58
CA TYR A 61 -11.73 -12.24 1.53
C TYR A 61 -10.43 -12.46 0.76
N ARG A 62 -10.11 -13.75 0.52
CA ARG A 62 -8.99 -14.18 -0.33
C ARG A 62 -9.52 -14.97 -1.52
N GLY A 63 -9.39 -14.41 -2.73
CA GLY A 63 -9.90 -15.05 -3.96
C GLY A 63 -9.29 -16.44 -4.23
N LEU A 64 -8.04 -16.67 -3.80
CA LEU A 64 -7.39 -17.98 -3.91
C LEU A 64 -8.08 -19.06 -3.07
N ASP A 65 -8.56 -18.72 -1.88
CA ASP A 65 -9.27 -19.67 -1.00
C ASP A 65 -10.65 -20.03 -1.57
N GLY A 66 -11.32 -19.04 -2.20
CA GLY A 66 -12.56 -19.27 -2.95
C GLY A 66 -12.34 -20.22 -4.14
N ALA A 67 -11.29 -20.02 -4.92
CA ALA A 67 -10.96 -20.88 -6.06
C ALA A 67 -10.62 -22.32 -5.63
N ALA A 68 -9.96 -22.50 -4.49
CA ALA A 68 -9.69 -23.82 -3.93
C ALA A 68 -10.97 -24.59 -3.53
N SER A 69 -12.07 -23.88 -3.24
CA SER A 69 -13.39 -24.46 -2.96
C SER A 69 -14.27 -24.68 -4.19
N GLY A 70 -13.73 -24.53 -5.42
CA GLY A 70 -14.44 -24.74 -6.69
C GLY A 70 -15.14 -23.50 -7.26
N MET A 71 -14.95 -22.33 -6.67
CA MET A 71 -15.45 -21.06 -7.20
C MET A 71 -14.65 -20.64 -8.45
N ASP A 72 -15.31 -20.02 -9.41
CA ASP A 72 -14.63 -19.38 -10.54
C ASP A 72 -13.67 -18.28 -10.04
N ARG A 73 -12.44 -18.28 -10.56
CA ARG A 73 -11.38 -17.36 -10.14
C ARG A 73 -11.78 -15.88 -10.34
N ALA A 74 -12.38 -15.56 -11.47
CA ALA A 74 -12.81 -14.18 -11.76
C ALA A 74 -13.88 -13.71 -10.77
N THR A 75 -14.82 -14.59 -10.42
CA THR A 75 -15.84 -14.31 -9.39
C THR A 75 -15.19 -14.05 -8.03
N GLY A 76 -14.24 -14.89 -7.62
CA GLY A 76 -13.49 -14.70 -6.38
C GLY A 76 -12.70 -13.38 -6.36
N ASP A 77 -12.08 -13.02 -7.48
CA ASP A 77 -11.35 -11.76 -7.59
C ASP A 77 -12.28 -10.53 -7.49
N TYR A 78 -13.50 -10.58 -8.08
CA TYR A 78 -14.50 -9.53 -7.88
C TYR A 78 -14.97 -9.41 -6.42
N MET A 79 -15.15 -10.53 -5.72
CA MET A 79 -15.47 -10.51 -4.28
C MET A 79 -14.31 -9.84 -3.49
N GLY A 80 -13.06 -10.16 -3.81
CA GLY A 80 -11.89 -9.48 -3.25
C GLY A 80 -11.87 -7.98 -3.54
N MET A 81 -12.23 -7.55 -4.76
CA MET A 81 -12.37 -6.14 -5.12
C MET A 81 -13.41 -5.42 -4.25
N LEU A 82 -14.60 -6.03 -4.06
CA LEU A 82 -15.64 -5.48 -3.17
C LEU A 82 -15.16 -5.41 -1.72
N ALA A 83 -14.43 -6.41 -1.25
CA ALA A 83 -13.83 -6.40 0.09
C ALA A 83 -12.79 -5.28 0.28
N THR A 84 -12.04 -4.90 -0.78
CA THR A 84 -11.18 -3.70 -0.71
C THR A 84 -11.99 -2.41 -0.57
N VAL A 85 -13.20 -2.33 -1.14
CA VAL A 85 -14.08 -1.17 -0.97
C VAL A 85 -14.48 -1.02 0.50
N LEU A 86 -14.82 -2.11 1.19
CA LEU A 86 -15.12 -2.10 2.62
C LEU A 86 -13.95 -1.54 3.43
N ASN A 87 -12.73 -2.04 3.19
CA ASN A 87 -11.53 -1.54 3.87
C ASN A 87 -11.25 -0.05 3.56
N ALA A 88 -11.47 0.37 2.32
CA ALA A 88 -11.28 1.76 1.91
C ALA A 88 -12.25 2.70 2.63
N LEU A 89 -13.52 2.32 2.78
CA LEU A 89 -14.52 3.09 3.52
C LEU A 89 -14.20 3.14 5.02
N THR A 90 -13.71 2.04 5.59
CA THR A 90 -13.26 1.99 6.99
C THR A 90 -12.11 2.97 7.24
N LEU A 91 -11.11 2.99 6.36
CA LEU A 91 -10.00 3.94 6.44
C LEU A 91 -10.44 5.39 6.20
N GLN A 92 -11.36 5.62 5.27
CA GLN A 92 -11.92 6.95 5.01
C GLN A 92 -12.58 7.51 6.27
N ASP A 93 -13.46 6.74 6.92
CA ASP A 93 -14.13 7.16 8.15
C ASP A 93 -13.12 7.52 9.24
N ALA A 94 -12.10 6.68 9.46
CA ALA A 94 -11.07 6.92 10.46
C ALA A 94 -10.25 8.20 10.16
N LEU A 95 -9.90 8.45 8.90
CA LEU A 95 -9.17 9.65 8.50
C LEU A 95 -10.05 10.90 8.61
N GLU A 96 -11.32 10.83 8.24
CA GLU A 96 -12.25 11.96 8.34
C GLU A 96 -12.56 12.31 9.82
N ARG A 97 -12.55 11.34 10.76
CA ARG A 97 -12.58 11.62 12.20
C ARG A 97 -11.35 12.39 12.72
N LEU A 98 -10.26 12.39 11.97
CA LEU A 98 -9.04 13.17 12.23
C LEU A 98 -8.99 14.47 11.39
N ASP A 99 -10.13 14.95 10.90
CA ASP A 99 -10.25 16.12 10.02
C ASP A 99 -9.44 16.05 8.71
N GLN A 100 -9.06 14.82 8.29
CA GLN A 100 -8.39 14.61 7.02
C GLN A 100 -9.41 14.42 5.89
N HIS A 101 -9.49 15.40 5.00
CA HIS A 101 -10.36 15.27 3.82
C HIS A 101 -9.94 14.10 2.94
N THR A 102 -10.80 13.09 2.82
CA THR A 102 -10.48 11.84 2.13
C THR A 102 -11.46 11.57 0.99
N ARG A 103 -11.01 10.88 -0.06
CA ARG A 103 -11.85 10.40 -1.17
C ARG A 103 -11.51 8.95 -1.49
N VAL A 104 -12.53 8.10 -1.47
CA VAL A 104 -12.43 6.73 -2.00
C VAL A 104 -12.77 6.78 -3.49
N MET A 105 -11.88 6.22 -4.31
CA MET A 105 -12.08 6.08 -5.76
C MET A 105 -11.99 4.61 -6.14
N SER A 106 -13.04 4.08 -6.76
CA SER A 106 -13.16 2.66 -7.09
C SER A 106 -12.92 2.40 -8.57
N ALA A 107 -12.19 1.32 -8.87
CA ALA A 107 -11.96 0.85 -10.23
C ALA A 107 -13.16 0.07 -10.82
N ILE A 108 -14.12 -0.35 -9.99
CA ILE A 108 -15.43 -0.87 -10.41
C ILE A 108 -16.52 0.10 -9.98
N GLU A 109 -17.66 0.10 -10.67
CA GLU A 109 -18.75 1.03 -10.36
C GLU A 109 -19.47 0.65 -9.07
N VAL A 110 -19.41 1.53 -8.08
CA VAL A 110 -20.10 1.47 -6.77
C VAL A 110 -20.50 2.89 -6.36
N GLN A 111 -21.16 3.60 -7.24
CA GLN A 111 -21.33 5.07 -7.22
C GLN A 111 -22.02 5.62 -5.95
N GLU A 112 -22.78 4.79 -5.24
CA GLU A 112 -23.46 5.18 -4.01
C GLU A 112 -22.47 5.38 -2.83
N VAL A 113 -21.26 4.78 -2.90
CA VAL A 113 -20.31 4.76 -1.78
C VAL A 113 -18.91 5.23 -2.13
N ALA A 114 -18.52 5.24 -3.41
CA ALA A 114 -17.19 5.66 -3.85
C ALA A 114 -17.25 6.35 -5.23
N GLU A 115 -16.34 7.30 -5.45
CA GLU A 115 -16.22 7.94 -6.76
C GLU A 115 -15.66 6.94 -7.79
N PRO A 116 -16.12 6.97 -9.06
CA PRO A 116 -15.46 6.23 -10.13
C PRO A 116 -14.02 6.73 -10.31
N TYR A 117 -13.07 5.79 -10.46
CA TYR A 117 -11.68 6.17 -10.70
C TYR A 117 -11.52 6.87 -12.04
N ILE A 118 -11.09 8.11 -12.00
CA ILE A 118 -10.65 8.89 -13.15
C ILE A 118 -9.32 9.54 -12.79
N ARG A 119 -8.24 9.19 -13.49
CA ARG A 119 -6.87 9.65 -13.20
C ARG A 119 -6.77 11.15 -12.91
N ARG A 120 -7.32 12.01 -13.77
CA ARG A 120 -7.26 13.48 -13.60
C ARG A 120 -8.00 13.94 -12.35
N ARG A 121 -9.07 13.25 -11.96
CA ARG A 121 -9.83 13.57 -10.74
C ARG A 121 -9.01 13.18 -9.50
N ALA A 122 -8.36 12.01 -9.51
CA ALA A 122 -7.46 11.59 -8.43
C ALA A 122 -6.32 12.60 -8.22
N MET A 123 -5.64 12.99 -9.29
CA MET A 123 -4.60 14.03 -9.22
C MET A 123 -5.14 15.33 -8.63
N ARG A 124 -6.32 15.79 -9.09
CA ARG A 124 -6.92 17.01 -8.57
C ARG A 124 -7.30 16.92 -7.09
N HIS A 125 -7.67 15.76 -6.60
CA HIS A 125 -7.89 15.56 -5.16
C HIS A 125 -6.59 15.70 -4.38
N LEU A 126 -5.51 15.04 -4.82
CA LEU A 126 -4.20 15.13 -4.19
C LEU A 126 -3.68 16.57 -4.16
N GLU A 127 -3.71 17.29 -5.29
CA GLU A 127 -3.32 18.71 -5.39
C GLU A 127 -4.13 19.63 -4.45
N LYS A 128 -5.38 19.26 -4.12
CA LYS A 128 -6.20 19.96 -3.14
C LYS A 128 -5.92 19.53 -1.69
N GLY A 129 -4.91 18.72 -1.50
CA GLY A 129 -4.52 18.21 -0.20
C GLY A 129 -5.46 17.18 0.39
N ARG A 130 -6.26 16.49 -0.42
CA ARG A 130 -7.08 15.37 0.02
C ARG A 130 -6.29 14.06 -0.04
N ILE A 131 -6.53 13.19 0.90
CA ILE A 131 -6.05 11.81 0.83
C ILE A 131 -6.94 11.05 -0.16
N VAL A 132 -6.33 10.26 -1.06
CA VAL A 132 -7.07 9.45 -2.03
C VAL A 132 -6.86 7.98 -1.70
N ILE A 133 -7.94 7.22 -1.53
CA ILE A 133 -7.89 5.77 -1.32
C ILE A 133 -8.41 5.09 -2.58
N PHE A 134 -7.56 4.30 -3.22
CA PHE A 134 -7.92 3.51 -4.38
C PHE A 134 -8.45 2.15 -3.97
N ALA A 135 -9.69 1.88 -4.31
CA ALA A 135 -10.40 0.63 -4.06
C ALA A 135 -10.62 -0.19 -5.34
N ALA A 136 -10.99 -1.45 -5.18
CA ALA A 136 -11.23 -2.41 -6.24
C ALA A 136 -10.01 -2.72 -7.14
N GLY A 137 -8.81 -2.53 -6.60
CA GLY A 137 -7.57 -2.92 -7.29
C GLY A 137 -7.41 -2.26 -8.65
N THR A 138 -7.17 -3.09 -9.69
CA THR A 138 -7.12 -2.64 -11.09
C THR A 138 -8.51 -2.57 -11.74
N GLY A 139 -9.54 -3.15 -11.11
CA GLY A 139 -10.85 -3.38 -11.72
C GLY A 139 -10.91 -4.65 -12.59
N ASN A 140 -9.80 -5.36 -12.74
CA ASN A 140 -9.70 -6.55 -13.58
C ASN A 140 -9.31 -7.77 -12.74
N PRO A 141 -9.99 -8.94 -12.94
CA PRO A 141 -9.56 -10.20 -12.36
C PRO A 141 -8.12 -10.56 -12.74
N PHE A 142 -7.52 -11.49 -12.00
CA PHE A 142 -6.17 -12.02 -12.16
C PHE A 142 -5.03 -11.07 -11.77
N PHE A 143 -5.31 -9.82 -11.39
CA PHE A 143 -4.33 -8.87 -10.86
C PHE A 143 -4.46 -8.73 -9.36
N THR A 144 -3.32 -8.53 -8.68
CA THR A 144 -3.29 -8.28 -7.24
C THR A 144 -3.40 -6.79 -6.92
N THR A 145 -3.51 -6.47 -5.63
CA THR A 145 -3.44 -5.08 -5.15
C THR A 145 -2.01 -4.52 -5.22
N ASP A 146 -0.97 -5.36 -5.36
CA ASP A 146 0.40 -4.91 -5.61
C ASP A 146 0.51 -4.33 -7.02
N THR A 147 -0.03 -5.04 -8.03
CA THR A 147 -0.13 -4.53 -9.40
C THR A 147 -0.94 -3.22 -9.45
N ALA A 148 -2.05 -3.16 -8.70
CA ALA A 148 -2.82 -1.93 -8.61
C ALA A 148 -2.02 -0.78 -7.99
N ALA A 149 -1.23 -1.04 -6.94
CA ALA A 149 -0.39 -0.01 -6.32
C ALA A 149 0.66 0.53 -7.30
N ALA A 150 1.36 -0.34 -8.03
CA ALA A 150 2.32 0.08 -9.05
C ALA A 150 1.66 0.93 -10.15
N LEU A 151 0.53 0.47 -10.70
CA LEU A 151 -0.22 1.19 -11.74
C LEU A 151 -0.69 2.57 -11.25
N ARG A 152 -1.34 2.62 -10.08
CA ARG A 152 -1.86 3.90 -9.54
C ARG A 152 -0.75 4.86 -9.18
N ALA A 153 0.37 4.38 -8.61
CA ALA A 153 1.53 5.23 -8.31
C ALA A 153 2.07 5.93 -9.55
N LEU A 154 2.21 5.21 -10.66
CA LEU A 154 2.64 5.78 -11.94
C LEU A 154 1.63 6.78 -12.50
N GLU A 155 0.35 6.42 -12.49
CA GLU A 155 -0.73 7.27 -13.01
C GLU A 155 -0.85 8.61 -12.30
N ILE A 156 -0.58 8.65 -10.99
CA ILE A 156 -0.63 9.87 -10.19
C ILE A 156 0.73 10.55 -10.02
N HIS A 157 1.79 10.03 -10.63
CA HIS A 157 3.17 10.51 -10.47
C HIS A 157 3.63 10.53 -9.00
N ALA A 158 3.38 9.44 -8.28
CA ALA A 158 3.97 9.26 -6.95
C ALA A 158 5.49 9.11 -7.07
N ALA A 159 6.24 9.75 -6.16
CA ALA A 159 7.69 9.67 -6.13
C ALA A 159 8.21 8.32 -5.60
N ALA A 160 7.39 7.60 -4.84
CA ALA A 160 7.70 6.29 -4.29
C ALA A 160 6.44 5.52 -3.93
N ILE A 161 6.56 4.18 -3.88
CA ILE A 161 5.61 3.30 -3.20
C ILE A 161 6.17 2.97 -1.81
N LEU A 162 5.37 3.18 -0.77
CA LEU A 162 5.62 2.72 0.58
C LEU A 162 4.83 1.42 0.80
N MET A 163 5.54 0.29 0.75
CA MET A 163 4.97 -1.05 0.88
C MET A 163 4.99 -1.47 2.35
N ALA A 164 3.89 -1.28 3.03
CA ALA A 164 3.73 -1.67 4.42
C ALA A 164 3.53 -3.18 4.55
N LYS A 165 4.40 -3.83 5.31
CA LYS A 165 4.29 -5.22 5.74
C LYS A 165 3.83 -5.27 7.20
N ASN A 166 3.29 -6.41 7.63
CA ASN A 166 2.92 -6.62 9.02
C ASN A 166 3.93 -7.58 9.66
N GLY A 167 4.60 -7.13 10.74
CA GLY A 167 5.55 -7.94 11.51
C GLY A 167 6.88 -8.27 10.82
N VAL A 168 7.19 -7.64 9.67
CA VAL A 168 8.45 -7.88 8.95
C VAL A 168 9.10 -6.55 8.61
N GLU A 169 10.35 -6.35 9.04
CA GLU A 169 11.09 -5.08 8.89
C GLU A 169 11.32 -4.66 7.43
N GLY A 170 11.37 -5.61 6.51
CA GLY A 170 11.64 -5.35 5.10
C GLY A 170 11.82 -6.65 4.31
N VAL A 171 12.75 -6.67 3.37
CA VAL A 171 13.06 -7.84 2.52
C VAL A 171 14.20 -8.65 3.14
N PHE A 172 14.06 -9.97 3.12
CA PHE A 172 15.07 -10.93 3.57
C PHE A 172 15.45 -11.87 2.41
N ASP A 173 16.62 -12.48 2.49
CA ASP A 173 17.10 -13.46 1.50
C ASP A 173 16.33 -14.78 1.52
N SER A 174 15.61 -15.05 2.60
CA SER A 174 14.71 -16.18 2.81
C SER A 174 13.61 -15.77 3.80
N ASP A 175 12.60 -16.61 3.99
CA ASP A 175 11.48 -16.30 4.88
C ASP A 175 11.91 -16.37 6.36
N PRO A 176 11.97 -15.25 7.10
CA PRO A 176 12.40 -15.25 8.50
C PRO A 176 11.49 -16.03 9.44
N ALA A 177 10.22 -16.30 9.05
CA ALA A 177 9.30 -17.10 9.86
C ALA A 177 9.67 -18.60 9.84
N THR A 178 10.33 -19.06 8.77
CA THR A 178 10.71 -20.45 8.58
C THR A 178 12.21 -20.69 8.66
N ASN A 179 13.03 -19.66 8.47
CA ASN A 179 14.49 -19.73 8.53
C ASN A 179 15.05 -18.67 9.49
N PRO A 180 15.47 -19.05 10.71
CA PRO A 180 16.08 -18.13 11.69
C PRO A 180 17.40 -17.46 11.20
N GLU A 181 18.08 -18.06 10.20
CA GLU A 181 19.32 -17.53 9.62
C GLU A 181 19.05 -16.54 8.45
N ALA A 182 17.78 -16.21 8.18
CA ALA A 182 17.40 -15.25 7.15
C ALA A 182 18.08 -13.89 7.37
N LYS A 183 18.72 -13.37 6.32
CA LYS A 183 19.47 -12.11 6.38
C LYS A 183 18.62 -10.97 5.81
N PHE A 184 18.52 -9.92 6.58
CA PHE A 184 17.89 -8.68 6.16
C PHE A 184 18.68 -8.01 5.03
N ILE A 185 17.97 -7.46 4.04
CA ILE A 185 18.52 -6.78 2.87
C ILE A 185 18.10 -5.32 2.94
N PRO A 186 18.98 -4.37 3.30
CA PRO A 186 18.61 -2.96 3.44
C PRO A 186 18.35 -2.26 2.11
N ALA A 187 18.98 -2.71 1.02
CA ALA A 187 18.78 -2.18 -0.30
C ALA A 187 19.04 -3.26 -1.35
N ILE A 188 18.26 -3.22 -2.44
CA ILE A 188 18.35 -4.19 -3.54
C ILE A 188 17.82 -3.54 -4.83
N THR A 189 18.30 -4.00 -6.00
CA THR A 189 17.72 -3.57 -7.25
C THR A 189 16.45 -4.35 -7.58
N HIS A 190 15.52 -3.72 -8.35
CA HIS A 190 14.33 -4.41 -8.85
C HIS A 190 14.73 -5.70 -9.60
N LYS A 191 15.77 -5.62 -10.44
CA LYS A 191 16.27 -6.74 -11.22
C LYS A 191 16.73 -7.90 -10.32
N GLU A 192 17.58 -7.62 -9.33
CA GLU A 192 18.05 -8.64 -8.38
C GLU A 192 16.89 -9.24 -7.56
N ALA A 193 15.90 -8.42 -7.16
CA ALA A 193 14.74 -8.91 -6.44
C ALA A 193 13.92 -9.91 -7.29
N ILE A 194 13.78 -9.64 -8.61
CA ILE A 194 13.12 -10.54 -9.57
C ILE A 194 13.95 -11.80 -9.77
N GLU A 195 15.24 -11.68 -10.07
CA GLU A 195 16.14 -12.81 -10.35
C GLU A 195 16.25 -13.78 -9.16
N ARG A 196 16.24 -13.24 -7.94
CA ARG A 196 16.30 -14.02 -6.70
C ARG A 196 14.94 -14.50 -6.20
N GLY A 197 13.83 -14.13 -6.86
CA GLY A 197 12.47 -14.50 -6.48
C GLY A 197 12.06 -14.02 -5.09
N LEU A 198 12.55 -12.84 -4.68
CA LEU A 198 12.27 -12.29 -3.35
C LEU A 198 10.82 -11.77 -3.24
N LYS A 199 10.21 -11.98 -2.08
CA LYS A 199 8.82 -11.61 -1.80
C LYS A 199 8.66 -10.11 -1.48
N VAL A 200 9.00 -9.23 -2.43
CA VAL A 200 8.75 -7.78 -2.34
C VAL A 200 7.29 -7.50 -2.66
N MET A 201 6.93 -7.69 -3.92
CA MET A 201 5.61 -7.57 -4.53
C MET A 201 5.41 -8.74 -5.49
N ASP A 202 4.24 -8.86 -6.12
CA ASP A 202 4.11 -9.77 -7.24
C ASP A 202 5.01 -9.34 -8.43
N SER A 203 5.38 -10.31 -9.28
CA SER A 203 6.34 -10.08 -10.37
C SER A 203 5.87 -9.04 -11.39
N THR A 204 4.56 -8.96 -11.63
CA THR A 204 3.97 -7.97 -12.55
C THR A 204 4.15 -6.56 -12.00
N ALA A 205 3.84 -6.35 -10.72
CA ALA A 205 4.02 -5.07 -10.04
C ALA A 205 5.50 -4.66 -10.01
N LEU A 206 6.39 -5.60 -9.68
CA LEU A 206 7.82 -5.34 -9.57
C LEU A 206 8.44 -4.99 -10.93
N SER A 207 8.04 -5.70 -12.01
CA SER A 207 8.46 -5.37 -13.38
C SER A 207 7.97 -3.99 -13.80
N LEU A 208 6.72 -3.65 -13.49
CA LEU A 208 6.16 -2.34 -13.81
C LEU A 208 6.91 -1.20 -13.10
N CYS A 209 7.30 -1.40 -11.83
CA CYS A 209 8.12 -0.44 -11.09
C CYS A 209 9.53 -0.33 -11.69
N MET A 210 10.15 -1.45 -12.08
CA MET A 210 11.47 -1.49 -12.71
C MET A 210 11.50 -0.72 -14.03
N ASP A 211 10.52 -0.96 -14.91
CA ASP A 211 10.44 -0.34 -16.24
C ASP A 211 10.22 1.18 -16.18
N ASN A 212 9.78 1.70 -15.03
CA ASN A 212 9.47 3.12 -14.84
C ASN A 212 10.33 3.78 -13.74
N ASP A 213 11.39 3.13 -13.28
CA ASP A 213 12.30 3.64 -12.22
C ASP A 213 11.58 4.08 -10.93
N LEU A 214 10.47 3.42 -10.59
CA LEU A 214 9.68 3.77 -9.41
C LEU A 214 10.23 3.04 -8.18
N PRO A 215 10.79 3.75 -7.17
CA PRO A 215 11.33 3.13 -5.98
C PRO A 215 10.24 2.60 -5.05
N ILE A 216 10.55 1.50 -4.36
CA ILE A 216 9.67 0.86 -3.39
C ILE A 216 10.40 0.80 -2.05
N TYR A 217 9.77 1.29 -0.99
CA TYR A 217 10.23 1.16 0.40
C TYR A 217 9.41 0.08 1.10
N VAL A 218 10.02 -1.04 1.42
CA VAL A 218 9.38 -2.15 2.15
C VAL A 218 9.70 -2.02 3.62
N PHE A 219 8.68 -1.91 4.47
CA PHE A 219 8.89 -1.62 5.90
C PHE A 219 7.79 -2.25 6.77
N ASN A 220 8.07 -2.35 8.09
CA ASN A 220 7.11 -2.82 9.08
C ASN A 220 6.12 -1.71 9.45
N MET A 221 4.82 -1.93 9.23
CA MET A 221 3.75 -1.02 9.62
C MET A 221 3.49 -1.01 11.13
N GLY A 222 3.91 -2.06 11.84
CA GLY A 222 3.75 -2.18 13.29
C GLY A 222 4.57 -1.15 14.09
N ASP A 223 5.67 -0.67 13.52
CA ASP A 223 6.53 0.31 14.18
C ASP A 223 6.01 1.72 13.91
N GLU A 224 5.60 2.41 14.96
CA GLU A 224 5.07 3.77 14.85
C GLU A 224 6.11 4.75 14.28
N GLY A 225 5.64 5.63 13.39
CA GLY A 225 6.46 6.67 12.78
C GLY A 225 7.29 6.22 11.57
N ASN A 226 7.32 4.94 11.19
CA ASN A 226 8.11 4.49 10.04
C ASN A 226 7.72 5.18 8.73
N ILE A 227 6.43 5.48 8.50
CA ILE A 227 6.01 6.22 7.30
C ILE A 227 6.64 7.62 7.30
N ASP A 228 6.58 8.29 8.42
CA ASP A 228 7.12 9.65 8.61
C ASP A 228 8.64 9.67 8.41
N ARG A 229 9.35 8.72 9.03
CA ARG A 229 10.82 8.57 8.92
C ARG A 229 11.24 8.33 7.45
N ILE A 230 10.55 7.45 6.72
CA ILE A 230 10.83 7.21 5.29
C ILE A 230 10.61 8.49 4.49
N VAL A 231 9.50 9.18 4.74
CA VAL A 231 9.17 10.43 4.04
C VAL A 231 10.20 11.51 4.32
N CYS A 232 10.79 11.55 5.52
CA CYS A 232 11.90 12.44 5.88
C CYS A 232 13.27 11.97 5.38
N GLY A 233 13.34 10.84 4.66
CA GLY A 233 14.58 10.35 4.03
C GLY A 233 15.45 9.45 4.93
N GLU A 234 14.93 9.01 6.08
CA GLU A 234 15.64 8.04 6.89
C GLU A 234 15.70 6.66 6.22
N LYS A 235 16.77 5.92 6.48
CA LYS A 235 16.93 4.54 6.00
C LYS A 235 16.13 3.59 6.91
N VAL A 236 14.88 3.32 6.53
CA VAL A 236 13.96 2.40 7.23
C VAL A 236 13.58 1.28 6.28
N GLY A 237 13.67 0.05 6.74
CA GLY A 237 13.30 -1.11 5.95
C GLY A 237 14.23 -1.35 4.76
N THR A 238 13.68 -1.83 3.66
CA THR A 238 14.40 -2.13 2.43
C THR A 238 14.03 -1.14 1.32
N LEU A 239 15.02 -0.51 0.71
CA LEU A 239 14.85 0.22 -0.54
C LEU A 239 15.02 -0.73 -1.72
N VAL A 240 14.00 -0.78 -2.60
CA VAL A 240 14.07 -1.45 -3.91
C VAL A 240 14.04 -0.38 -4.99
N SER A 241 15.08 -0.30 -5.83
CA SER A 241 15.25 0.76 -6.84
C SER A 241 15.93 0.24 -8.09
N SER A 242 16.00 1.03 -9.16
CA SER A 242 16.66 0.61 -10.42
C SER A 242 18.18 0.67 -10.36
N SER A 243 18.74 1.49 -9.46
CA SER A 243 20.18 1.59 -9.23
C SER A 243 20.54 1.08 -7.84
N PRO A 244 21.73 0.51 -7.61
CA PRO A 244 22.20 0.23 -6.27
C PRO A 244 22.09 1.48 -5.39
N ALA A 245 21.68 1.31 -4.11
CA ALA A 245 21.71 2.42 -3.16
C ALA A 245 23.19 2.75 -2.84
N ASP A 246 23.53 4.03 -2.94
CA ASP A 246 24.81 4.58 -2.48
C ASP A 246 24.91 4.54 -0.93
#